data_0b08d000f2374b49cd73b8e63ae704cb
#
_entry.id   0b08d000f2374b49cd73b8e63ae704cb
#
_cell.length_a   1.000
_cell.length_b   1.000
_cell.length_c   1.000
_cell.angle_alpha   90.00
_cell.angle_beta   90.00
_cell.angle_gamma   90.00
#
_symmetry.space_group_name_H-M   'P 1'
#
loop_
_entity.id
_entity.type
_entity.pdbx_description
1 polymer ?
#
loop_
_entity_poly.entity_id
_entity_poly.type
_entity_poly.pdbx_seq_one_letter_code
_entity_poly.pdbx_strand_id
1 'polypeptide(L)'
;MHIDNEPKLDFKDVLIRPKRSTLTSRSQVDITREIKFHHTREVFHAVPVIAANMDTTGTFEMARVLGSHGMMTALHKHYAPEEYIEFFRSLKNKSDAFYSMGIGDADYRKFETVMKAVPGEIRYVCIDVANGYTEAFVSFVKKVRDTYPDLVIMAGNVVTGDMTEELVLAGADIVKVGIGPGSVCTTRKMTGVGYPQLSAVIECCLLYTSDAADDR
;
A
#
# COMPACT_ATOMS: atom_id res chain seq x y z
N MET A 1 -10.63 14.48 26.37
CA MET A 1 -10.88 14.64 24.92
C MET A 1 -9.96 15.75 24.43
N HIS A 2 -9.14 15.49 23.43
CA HIS A 2 -8.29 16.50 22.78
C HIS A 2 -8.98 16.98 21.51
N ILE A 3 -9.02 18.30 21.30
CA ILE A 3 -9.56 18.91 20.09
C ILE A 3 -8.42 19.67 19.43
N ASP A 4 -8.07 19.25 18.22
CA ASP A 4 -7.10 19.94 17.37
C ASP A 4 -7.82 21.07 16.62
N ASN A 5 -7.35 22.30 16.79
CA ASN A 5 -7.91 23.48 16.16
C ASN A 5 -7.27 23.83 14.81
N GLU A 6 -6.22 23.12 14.42
CA GLU A 6 -5.60 23.33 13.10
C GLU A 6 -6.48 22.80 11.98
N PRO A 7 -6.72 23.55 10.90
CA PRO A 7 -7.44 23.06 9.74
C PRO A 7 -6.74 21.86 9.12
N LYS A 8 -7.46 20.75 8.98
CA LYS A 8 -6.98 19.57 8.24
C LYS A 8 -7.60 19.55 6.85
N LEU A 9 -6.79 19.23 5.83
CA LEU A 9 -7.14 19.40 4.42
C LEU A 9 -7.28 18.04 3.71
N ASP A 10 -8.29 17.92 2.88
CA ASP A 10 -8.39 16.89 1.84
C ASP A 10 -7.82 17.41 0.51
N PHE A 11 -7.57 16.53 -0.46
CA PHE A 11 -7.06 16.94 -1.78
C PHE A 11 -7.99 17.92 -2.53
N LYS A 12 -9.29 17.88 -2.27
CA LYS A 12 -10.28 18.81 -2.83
C LYS A 12 -10.14 20.26 -2.33
N ASP A 13 -9.45 20.46 -1.20
CA ASP A 13 -9.30 21.77 -0.54
C ASP A 13 -8.08 22.53 -1.04
N VAL A 14 -7.27 21.93 -1.94
CA VAL A 14 -6.02 22.51 -2.43
C VAL A 14 -5.89 22.36 -3.94
N LEU A 15 -5.02 23.21 -4.52
CA LEU A 15 -4.60 23.14 -5.91
C LEU A 15 -3.07 23.13 -5.99
N ILE A 16 -2.55 22.44 -7.00
CA ILE A 16 -1.11 22.48 -7.28
C ILE A 16 -0.77 23.83 -7.93
N ARG A 17 0.11 24.58 -7.27
CA ARG A 17 0.62 25.84 -7.85
C ARG A 17 1.54 25.53 -9.02
N PRO A 18 1.29 26.07 -10.23
CA PRO A 18 2.14 25.85 -11.39
C PRO A 18 3.57 26.31 -11.15
N LYS A 19 4.52 25.55 -11.66
CA LYS A 19 5.95 25.93 -11.70
C LYS A 19 6.40 26.10 -13.13
N ARG A 20 7.46 26.89 -13.33
CA ARG A 20 8.11 27.04 -14.63
C ARG A 20 8.66 25.68 -15.08
N SER A 21 8.44 25.33 -16.35
CA SER A 21 8.91 24.09 -16.96
C SER A 21 9.70 24.41 -18.23
N THR A 22 10.67 23.56 -18.55
CA THR A 22 11.40 23.55 -19.83
C THR A 22 10.78 22.59 -20.83
N LEU A 23 9.81 21.78 -20.40
CA LEU A 23 9.13 20.81 -21.25
C LEU A 23 8.14 21.51 -22.20
N THR A 24 8.13 21.09 -23.45
CA THR A 24 7.27 21.65 -24.51
C THR A 24 6.05 20.77 -24.80
N SER A 25 6.08 19.49 -24.40
CA SER A 25 4.99 18.53 -24.61
C SER A 25 4.82 17.61 -23.40
N ARG A 26 3.55 17.20 -23.15
CA ARG A 26 3.23 16.18 -22.14
C ARG A 26 3.89 14.83 -22.42
N SER A 27 4.16 14.51 -23.69
CA SER A 27 4.84 13.27 -24.08
C SER A 27 6.31 13.18 -23.64
N GLN A 28 6.89 14.31 -23.21
CA GLN A 28 8.24 14.34 -22.66
C GLN A 28 8.30 14.06 -21.16
N VAL A 29 7.14 13.89 -20.51
CA VAL A 29 7.09 13.65 -19.07
C VAL A 29 7.28 12.15 -18.81
N ASP A 30 8.35 11.82 -18.09
CA ASP A 30 8.55 10.50 -17.52
C ASP A 30 7.96 10.48 -16.10
N ILE A 31 6.95 9.62 -15.92
CA ILE A 31 6.26 9.43 -14.62
C ILE A 31 6.78 8.20 -13.87
N THR A 32 7.74 7.46 -14.43
CA THR A 32 8.36 6.35 -13.73
C THR A 32 9.21 6.83 -12.55
N ARG A 33 9.34 5.99 -11.53
CA ARG A 33 10.16 6.24 -10.34
C ARG A 33 10.94 4.98 -10.00
N GLU A 34 12.13 5.19 -9.50
CA GLU A 34 12.91 4.15 -8.84
C GLU A 34 12.61 4.21 -7.34
N ILE A 35 12.19 3.09 -6.78
CA ILE A 35 11.87 2.94 -5.35
C ILE A 35 12.70 1.77 -4.83
N LYS A 36 13.53 2.03 -3.82
CA LYS A 36 14.29 1.02 -3.11
C LYS A 36 13.59 0.69 -1.81
N PHE A 37 13.16 -0.55 -1.66
CA PHE A 37 12.53 -1.00 -0.43
C PHE A 37 13.56 -1.22 0.68
N HIS A 38 13.19 -0.77 1.89
CA HIS A 38 14.13 -0.75 3.02
C HIS A 38 14.52 -2.16 3.48
N HIS A 39 13.54 -3.04 3.67
CA HIS A 39 13.75 -4.36 4.25
C HIS A 39 14.31 -5.37 3.25
N THR A 40 13.77 -5.42 2.04
CA THR A 40 14.21 -6.36 1.01
C THR A 40 15.36 -5.84 0.18
N ARG A 41 15.63 -4.53 0.20
CA ARG A 41 16.56 -3.81 -0.70
C ARG A 41 16.26 -4.02 -2.18
N GLU A 42 15.10 -4.55 -2.51
CA GLU A 42 14.63 -4.67 -3.88
C GLU A 42 14.43 -3.28 -4.48
N VAL A 43 14.85 -3.13 -5.72
CA VAL A 43 14.65 -1.88 -6.49
C VAL A 43 13.48 -2.10 -7.44
N PHE A 44 12.46 -1.28 -7.29
CA PHE A 44 11.28 -1.26 -8.14
C PHE A 44 11.34 -0.03 -9.05
N HIS A 45 11.27 -0.24 -10.35
CA HIS A 45 11.28 0.83 -11.35
C HIS A 45 10.00 0.76 -12.17
N ALA A 46 9.03 1.62 -11.84
CA ALA A 46 7.73 1.65 -12.51
C ALA A 46 6.98 2.97 -12.25
N VAL A 47 5.79 3.08 -12.80
CA VAL A 47 4.83 4.13 -12.46
C VAL A 47 4.29 3.86 -11.05
N PRO A 48 4.44 4.79 -10.08
CA PRO A 48 4.07 4.54 -8.68
C PRO A 48 2.55 4.67 -8.46
N VAL A 49 1.78 3.85 -9.16
CA VAL A 49 0.32 3.77 -9.05
C VAL A 49 -0.07 2.33 -8.75
N ILE A 50 -0.84 2.12 -7.69
CA ILE A 50 -1.32 0.81 -7.25
C ILE A 50 -2.84 0.86 -7.20
N ALA A 51 -3.53 0.02 -7.97
CA ALA A 51 -4.98 -0.15 -7.85
C ALA A 51 -5.31 -0.79 -6.49
N ALA A 52 -6.33 -0.25 -5.81
CA ALA A 52 -6.71 -0.68 -4.46
C ALA A 52 -7.29 -2.10 -4.45
N ASN A 53 -7.11 -2.80 -3.32
CA ASN A 53 -7.60 -4.16 -3.08
C ASN A 53 -9.11 -4.25 -2.80
N MET A 54 -9.89 -3.55 -3.62
CA MET A 54 -11.37 -3.55 -3.57
C MET A 54 -11.93 -4.54 -4.59
N ASP A 55 -13.08 -5.14 -4.29
CA ASP A 55 -13.69 -6.24 -5.07
C ASP A 55 -13.82 -5.96 -6.57
N THR A 56 -14.12 -4.72 -6.94
CA THR A 56 -14.31 -4.31 -8.35
C THR A 56 -13.09 -3.65 -8.97
N THR A 57 -12.03 -3.43 -8.19
CA THR A 57 -10.81 -2.73 -8.63
C THR A 57 -9.59 -3.64 -8.59
N GLY A 58 -9.40 -4.38 -7.50
CA GLY A 58 -8.27 -5.28 -7.30
C GLY A 58 -8.47 -6.64 -7.98
N THR A 59 -8.72 -6.66 -9.28
CA THR A 59 -9.01 -7.88 -10.05
C THR A 59 -7.81 -8.37 -10.85
N PHE A 60 -7.84 -9.64 -11.27
CA PHE A 60 -6.80 -10.23 -12.14
C PHE A 60 -6.72 -9.51 -13.49
N GLU A 61 -7.85 -9.08 -14.05
CA GLU A 61 -7.91 -8.32 -15.28
C GLU A 61 -7.21 -6.97 -15.11
N MET A 62 -7.52 -6.26 -14.02
CA MET A 62 -6.88 -4.99 -13.70
C MET A 62 -5.36 -5.15 -13.55
N ALA A 63 -4.92 -6.19 -12.87
CA ALA A 63 -3.49 -6.46 -12.70
C ALA A 63 -2.78 -6.68 -14.04
N ARG A 64 -3.38 -7.43 -14.98
CA ARG A 64 -2.82 -7.64 -16.32
C ARG A 64 -2.75 -6.35 -17.14
N VAL A 65 -3.82 -5.53 -17.08
CA VAL A 65 -3.87 -4.27 -17.84
C VAL A 65 -2.91 -3.24 -17.24
N LEU A 66 -2.95 -3.01 -15.94
CA LEU A 66 -2.06 -2.04 -15.30
C LEU A 66 -0.59 -2.46 -15.38
N GLY A 67 -0.29 -3.76 -15.22
CA GLY A 67 1.06 -4.29 -15.39
C GLY A 67 1.63 -4.02 -16.77
N SER A 68 0.81 -4.08 -17.85
CA SER A 68 1.25 -3.71 -19.20
C SER A 68 1.62 -2.22 -19.35
N HIS A 69 1.21 -1.38 -18.40
CA HIS A 69 1.54 0.05 -18.33
C HIS A 69 2.56 0.37 -17.22
N GLY A 70 3.20 -0.65 -16.64
CA GLY A 70 4.19 -0.46 -15.57
C GLY A 70 3.58 0.00 -14.24
N MET A 71 2.32 -0.30 -14.00
CA MET A 71 1.59 -0.03 -12.76
C MET A 71 1.23 -1.32 -12.03
N MET A 72 0.85 -1.25 -10.76
CA MET A 72 0.59 -2.41 -9.91
C MET A 72 -0.89 -2.51 -9.52
N THR A 73 -1.29 -3.69 -9.05
CA THR A 73 -2.61 -3.92 -8.47
C THR A 73 -2.50 -4.69 -7.16
N ALA A 74 -3.10 -4.19 -6.10
CA ALA A 74 -3.38 -4.99 -4.92
C ALA A 74 -4.67 -5.79 -5.17
N LEU A 75 -4.56 -7.12 -5.23
CA LEU A 75 -5.71 -7.99 -5.51
C LEU A 75 -6.66 -8.00 -4.33
N HIS A 76 -7.98 -8.08 -4.56
CA HIS A 76 -8.93 -8.29 -3.48
C HIS A 76 -8.79 -9.71 -2.89
N LYS A 77 -9.05 -9.89 -1.62
CA LYS A 77 -8.80 -11.16 -0.89
C LYS A 77 -9.82 -12.28 -1.12
N HIS A 78 -10.85 -12.06 -1.94
CA HIS A 78 -12.00 -12.97 -2.06
C HIS A 78 -11.84 -14.11 -3.06
N TYR A 79 -10.80 -14.09 -3.89
CA TYR A 79 -10.50 -15.21 -4.80
C TYR A 79 -10.19 -16.49 -4.02
N ALA A 80 -10.55 -17.67 -4.58
CA ALA A 80 -10.18 -18.95 -4.03
C ALA A 80 -8.66 -19.20 -4.15
N PRO A 81 -8.06 -20.08 -3.32
CA PRO A 81 -6.64 -20.41 -3.42
C PRO A 81 -6.22 -20.86 -4.82
N GLU A 82 -7.04 -21.67 -5.47
CA GLU A 82 -6.80 -22.23 -6.81
C GLU A 82 -6.70 -21.14 -7.88
N GLU A 83 -7.57 -20.11 -7.78
CA GLU A 83 -7.59 -18.96 -8.69
C GLU A 83 -6.31 -18.12 -8.53
N TYR A 84 -5.86 -17.88 -7.30
CA TYR A 84 -4.59 -17.21 -7.02
C TYR A 84 -3.40 -18.00 -7.58
N ILE A 85 -3.39 -19.32 -7.38
CA ILE A 85 -2.31 -20.20 -7.85
C ILE A 85 -2.20 -20.12 -9.37
N GLU A 86 -3.33 -20.23 -10.08
CA GLU A 86 -3.36 -20.13 -11.54
C GLU A 86 -2.89 -18.75 -12.00
N PHE A 87 -3.40 -17.69 -11.38
CA PHE A 87 -3.04 -16.31 -11.70
C PHE A 87 -1.54 -16.07 -11.53
N PHE A 88 -0.96 -16.34 -10.36
CA PHE A 88 0.46 -16.07 -10.10
C PHE A 88 1.39 -16.91 -10.95
N ARG A 89 1.02 -18.13 -11.30
CA ARG A 89 1.77 -18.95 -12.30
C ARG A 89 1.78 -18.33 -13.69
N SER A 90 0.68 -17.69 -14.08
CA SER A 90 0.51 -17.06 -15.39
C SER A 90 1.09 -15.64 -15.48
N LEU A 91 1.41 -15.02 -14.34
CA LEU A 91 1.86 -13.63 -14.28
C LEU A 91 3.28 -13.49 -14.82
N LYS A 92 3.43 -12.68 -15.87
CA LYS A 92 4.73 -12.50 -16.55
C LYS A 92 5.73 -11.73 -15.70
N ASN A 93 5.26 -10.68 -15.04
CA ASN A 93 6.07 -9.85 -14.16
C ASN A 93 5.52 -9.94 -12.73
N LYS A 94 6.32 -10.48 -11.82
CA LYS A 94 5.93 -10.74 -10.42
C LYS A 94 5.65 -9.46 -9.62
N SER A 95 6.11 -8.32 -10.09
CA SER A 95 5.85 -7.02 -9.46
C SER A 95 4.50 -6.40 -9.83
N ASP A 96 3.74 -6.99 -10.77
CA ASP A 96 2.48 -6.39 -11.23
C ASP A 96 1.33 -6.53 -10.21
N ALA A 97 1.45 -7.45 -9.24
CA ALA A 97 0.37 -7.73 -8.31
C ALA A 97 0.83 -8.01 -6.88
N PHE A 98 0.06 -7.47 -5.91
CA PHE A 98 0.14 -7.83 -4.50
C PHE A 98 -0.91 -8.91 -4.19
N TYR A 99 -0.50 -9.94 -3.46
CA TYR A 99 -1.44 -10.82 -2.77
C TYR A 99 -2.01 -10.09 -1.56
N SER A 100 -3.32 -9.97 -1.42
CA SER A 100 -3.93 -9.29 -0.26
C SER A 100 -4.54 -10.24 0.73
N MET A 101 -4.36 -9.96 2.02
CA MET A 101 -4.94 -10.70 3.13
C MET A 101 -5.28 -9.79 4.33
N GLY A 102 -6.20 -10.25 5.17
CA GLY A 102 -6.38 -9.74 6.52
C GLY A 102 -5.43 -10.41 7.52
N ILE A 103 -5.70 -10.23 8.82
CA ILE A 103 -4.89 -10.81 9.91
C ILE A 103 -5.51 -12.05 10.55
N GLY A 104 -6.64 -12.50 10.04
CA GLY A 104 -7.34 -13.69 10.56
C GLY A 104 -6.62 -14.99 10.20
N ASP A 105 -6.75 -16.00 11.07
CA ASP A 105 -6.14 -17.32 10.85
C ASP A 105 -6.54 -17.98 9.53
N ALA A 106 -7.78 -17.75 9.08
CA ALA A 106 -8.26 -18.28 7.81
C ALA A 106 -7.53 -17.62 6.62
N ASP A 107 -7.35 -16.28 6.67
CA ASP A 107 -6.61 -15.53 5.64
C ASP A 107 -5.14 -15.97 5.60
N TYR A 108 -4.52 -16.16 6.77
CA TYR A 108 -3.13 -16.60 6.87
C TYR A 108 -2.93 -18.03 6.35
N ARG A 109 -3.80 -18.99 6.75
CA ARG A 109 -3.74 -20.38 6.22
C ARG A 109 -3.92 -20.44 4.71
N LYS A 110 -4.84 -19.62 4.17
CA LYS A 110 -5.03 -19.48 2.72
C LYS A 110 -3.76 -18.96 2.05
N PHE A 111 -3.16 -17.91 2.60
CA PHE A 111 -1.89 -17.37 2.11
C PHE A 111 -0.77 -18.43 2.10
N GLU A 112 -0.58 -19.17 3.21
CA GLU A 112 0.41 -20.25 3.27
C GLU A 112 0.18 -21.34 2.22
N THR A 113 -1.10 -21.68 1.99
CA THR A 113 -1.47 -22.68 0.95
C THR A 113 -1.04 -22.21 -0.43
N VAL A 114 -1.32 -20.95 -0.77
CA VAL A 114 -0.94 -20.38 -2.06
C VAL A 114 0.59 -20.27 -2.18
N MET A 115 1.28 -19.77 -1.15
CA MET A 115 2.74 -19.65 -1.13
C MET A 115 3.46 -20.99 -1.35
N LYS A 116 2.95 -22.07 -0.74
CA LYS A 116 3.49 -23.43 -0.93
C LYS A 116 3.27 -23.96 -2.34
N ALA A 117 2.16 -23.59 -2.98
CA ALA A 117 1.82 -24.06 -4.33
C ALA A 117 2.57 -23.31 -5.45
N VAL A 118 2.98 -22.07 -5.19
CA VAL A 118 3.67 -21.19 -6.17
C VAL A 118 4.93 -20.57 -5.54
N PRO A 119 5.94 -21.38 -5.18
CA PRO A 119 7.13 -20.90 -4.48
C PRO A 119 7.90 -19.88 -5.33
N GLY A 120 8.15 -18.69 -4.75
CA GLY A 120 8.88 -17.61 -5.41
C GLY A 120 8.09 -16.81 -6.45
N GLU A 121 6.82 -17.15 -6.70
CA GLU A 121 5.98 -16.38 -7.65
C GLU A 121 5.34 -15.14 -7.00
N ILE A 122 5.06 -15.19 -5.70
CA ILE A 122 4.52 -14.04 -4.94
C ILE A 122 5.69 -13.32 -4.29
N ARG A 123 5.88 -12.06 -4.64
CA ARG A 123 6.92 -11.18 -4.08
C ARG A 123 6.35 -10.00 -3.30
N TYR A 124 5.10 -9.66 -3.54
CA TYR A 124 4.42 -8.50 -2.98
C TYR A 124 3.17 -8.94 -2.23
N VAL A 125 3.04 -8.50 -0.99
CA VAL A 125 1.90 -8.82 -0.12
C VAL A 125 1.29 -7.55 0.44
N CYS A 126 -0.05 -7.47 0.46
CA CYS A 126 -0.82 -6.40 1.08
C CYS A 126 -1.55 -6.96 2.31
N ILE A 127 -1.20 -6.46 3.50
CA ILE A 127 -1.89 -6.77 4.75
C ILE A 127 -2.85 -5.62 5.04
N ASP A 128 -4.14 -5.86 4.85
CA ASP A 128 -5.18 -4.84 4.86
C ASP A 128 -6.20 -5.08 5.96
N VAL A 129 -6.37 -4.08 6.83
CA VAL A 129 -7.36 -4.08 7.92
C VAL A 129 -8.09 -2.74 7.99
N ALA A 130 -9.33 -2.78 8.46
CA ALA A 130 -10.13 -1.56 8.68
C ALA A 130 -9.57 -0.68 9.81
N ASN A 131 -8.87 -1.28 10.77
CA ASN A 131 -8.25 -0.58 11.90
C ASN A 131 -6.80 -1.05 12.08
N GLY A 132 -5.86 -0.26 11.54
CA GLY A 132 -4.42 -0.50 11.63
C GLY A 132 -3.79 -0.16 13.00
N TYR A 133 -4.58 0.20 14.01
CA TYR A 133 -4.12 0.65 15.33
C TYR A 133 -4.14 -0.44 16.41
N THR A 134 -4.30 -1.71 16.02
CA THR A 134 -4.31 -2.82 16.98
C THR A 134 -2.94 -3.45 17.12
N GLU A 135 -2.53 -3.79 18.35
CA GLU A 135 -1.28 -4.54 18.61
C GLU A 135 -1.22 -5.86 17.83
N ALA A 136 -2.37 -6.51 17.66
CA ALA A 136 -2.49 -7.73 16.87
C ALA A 136 -2.10 -7.52 15.41
N PHE A 137 -2.42 -6.35 14.83
CA PHE A 137 -2.04 -6.02 13.45
C PHE A 137 -0.53 -5.85 13.31
N VAL A 138 0.09 -5.06 14.18
CA VAL A 138 1.55 -4.85 14.19
C VAL A 138 2.29 -6.17 14.39
N SER A 139 1.86 -6.98 15.38
CA SER A 139 2.43 -8.30 15.63
C SER A 139 2.30 -9.23 14.42
N PHE A 140 1.19 -9.14 13.68
CA PHE A 140 0.98 -9.93 12.47
C PHE A 140 1.91 -9.50 11.33
N VAL A 141 2.08 -8.20 11.11
CA VAL A 141 3.06 -7.67 10.12
C VAL A 141 4.46 -8.19 10.43
N LYS A 142 4.88 -8.10 11.70
CA LYS A 142 6.17 -8.63 12.15
C LYS A 142 6.29 -10.14 11.91
N LYS A 143 5.27 -10.91 12.26
CA LYS A 143 5.23 -12.37 11.99
C LYS A 143 5.42 -12.68 10.51
N VAL A 144 4.74 -11.95 9.62
CA VAL A 144 4.89 -12.15 8.17
C VAL A 144 6.30 -11.80 7.71
N ARG A 145 6.90 -10.70 8.20
CA ARG A 145 8.28 -10.31 7.91
C ARG A 145 9.28 -11.36 8.36
N ASP A 146 9.14 -11.83 9.60
CA ASP A 146 10.05 -12.84 10.19
C ASP A 146 9.97 -14.18 9.43
N THR A 147 8.77 -14.54 8.93
CA THR A 147 8.55 -15.81 8.21
C THR A 147 8.97 -15.72 6.74
N TYR A 148 8.79 -14.56 6.12
CA TYR A 148 9.02 -14.32 4.68
C TYR A 148 9.86 -13.04 4.49
N PRO A 149 11.16 -13.07 4.78
CA PRO A 149 12.01 -11.89 4.79
C PRO A 149 12.18 -11.22 3.42
N ASP A 150 11.99 -11.97 2.33
CA ASP A 150 12.17 -11.49 0.96
C ASP A 150 10.91 -10.86 0.35
N LEU A 151 9.78 -10.85 1.06
CA LEU A 151 8.55 -10.24 0.56
C LEU A 151 8.57 -8.72 0.74
N VAL A 152 8.12 -7.99 -0.25
CA VAL A 152 7.74 -6.59 -0.10
C VAL A 152 6.36 -6.53 0.56
N ILE A 153 6.29 -5.95 1.76
CA ILE A 153 5.08 -5.90 2.57
C ILE A 153 4.48 -4.50 2.53
N MET A 154 3.25 -4.41 2.03
CA MET A 154 2.39 -3.24 2.16
C MET A 154 1.39 -3.47 3.29
N ALA A 155 1.28 -2.55 4.26
CA ALA A 155 0.44 -2.71 5.44
C ALA A 155 -0.38 -1.44 5.75
N GLY A 156 -1.58 -1.58 6.24
CA GLY A 156 -2.46 -0.47 6.67
C GLY A 156 -3.92 -0.88 6.81
N ASN A 157 -4.80 0.10 7.10
CA ASN A 157 -4.60 1.53 6.90
C ASN A 157 -4.40 2.28 8.22
N VAL A 158 -3.57 3.29 8.16
CA VAL A 158 -3.27 4.23 9.25
C VAL A 158 -3.37 5.67 8.77
N VAL A 159 -3.36 6.65 9.68
CA VAL A 159 -3.44 8.09 9.35
C VAL A 159 -2.52 8.96 10.21
N THR A 160 -1.70 8.36 11.09
CA THR A 160 -0.79 9.07 11.99
C THR A 160 0.65 8.67 11.76
N GLY A 161 1.56 9.61 12.06
CA GLY A 161 3.00 9.38 11.97
C GLY A 161 3.46 8.22 12.85
N ASP A 162 3.09 8.22 14.12
CA ASP A 162 3.50 7.18 15.09
C ASP A 162 3.18 5.77 14.59
N MET A 163 1.97 5.55 14.05
CA MET A 163 1.59 4.24 13.52
C MET A 163 2.30 3.91 12.20
N THR A 164 2.65 4.92 11.43
CA THR A 164 3.48 4.73 10.23
C THR A 164 4.86 4.22 10.62
N GLU A 165 5.49 4.86 11.60
CA GLU A 165 6.78 4.44 12.15
C GLU A 165 6.71 3.02 12.71
N GLU A 166 5.70 2.72 13.53
CA GLU A 166 5.52 1.39 14.12
C GLU A 166 5.39 0.29 13.06
N LEU A 167 4.64 0.53 11.98
CA LEU A 167 4.51 -0.43 10.88
C LEU A 167 5.82 -0.64 10.12
N VAL A 168 6.60 0.42 9.90
CA VAL A 168 7.92 0.33 9.26
C VAL A 168 8.88 -0.47 10.15
N LEU A 169 8.93 -0.18 11.44
CA LEU A 169 9.75 -0.93 12.40
C LEU A 169 9.30 -2.40 12.53
N ALA A 170 8.01 -2.68 12.35
CA ALA A 170 7.48 -4.05 12.29
C ALA A 170 7.82 -4.79 10.99
N GLY A 171 8.35 -4.10 9.96
CA GLY A 171 8.80 -4.71 8.72
C GLY A 171 7.99 -4.38 7.46
N ALA A 172 7.10 -3.39 7.51
CA ALA A 172 6.42 -2.92 6.31
C ALA A 172 7.37 -2.09 5.41
N ASP A 173 7.37 -2.36 4.11
CA ASP A 173 8.08 -1.58 3.09
C ASP A 173 7.21 -0.44 2.55
N ILE A 174 5.89 -0.62 2.56
CA ILE A 174 4.90 0.34 2.08
C ILE A 174 3.81 0.47 3.13
N VAL A 175 3.48 1.70 3.51
CA VAL A 175 2.39 1.98 4.44
C VAL A 175 1.18 2.53 3.68
N LYS A 176 0.00 1.92 3.88
CA LYS A 176 -1.27 2.41 3.35
C LYS A 176 -1.82 3.48 4.28
N VAL A 177 -1.79 4.74 3.80
CA VAL A 177 -2.26 5.90 4.55
C VAL A 177 -3.66 6.30 4.10
N GLY A 178 -4.60 6.37 5.05
CA GLY A 178 -5.96 6.88 4.81
C GLY A 178 -7.05 6.02 5.43
N ILE A 179 -7.98 6.65 6.15
CA ILE A 179 -9.19 6.06 6.72
C ILE A 179 -10.39 6.88 6.25
N GLY A 180 -11.24 6.25 5.44
CA GLY A 180 -12.46 6.85 4.92
C GLY A 180 -12.31 8.01 3.94
N PRO A 181 -11.22 8.14 3.13
CA PRO A 181 -11.05 9.29 2.24
C PRO A 181 -11.85 9.21 0.95
N GLY A 182 -12.34 8.03 0.57
CA GLY A 182 -13.07 7.82 -0.67
C GLY A 182 -14.41 8.54 -0.70
N SER A 183 -14.79 9.09 -1.85
CA SER A 183 -16.06 9.83 -2.02
C SER A 183 -17.32 9.00 -1.72
N VAL A 184 -17.24 7.69 -1.95
CA VAL A 184 -18.33 6.73 -1.67
C VAL A 184 -18.19 6.05 -0.31
N CYS A 185 -17.09 6.32 0.44
CA CYS A 185 -16.84 5.67 1.73
C CYS A 185 -17.80 6.18 2.80
N THR A 186 -18.41 5.24 3.52
CA THR A 186 -19.36 5.55 4.60
C THR A 186 -18.71 5.57 5.99
N THR A 187 -17.47 5.12 6.14
CA THR A 187 -16.76 4.98 7.42
C THR A 187 -16.84 6.24 8.27
N ARG A 188 -16.45 7.40 7.72
CA ARG A 188 -16.47 8.68 8.47
C ARG A 188 -17.88 9.06 8.94
N LYS A 189 -18.90 8.79 8.12
CA LYS A 189 -20.31 9.12 8.45
C LYS A 189 -20.88 8.17 9.49
N MET A 190 -20.53 6.90 9.43
CA MET A 190 -21.12 5.86 10.29
C MET A 190 -20.38 5.74 11.63
N THR A 191 -19.07 5.93 11.66
CA THR A 191 -18.24 5.67 12.85
C THR A 191 -17.67 6.94 13.48
N GLY A 192 -17.69 8.07 12.77
CA GLY A 192 -16.98 9.29 13.18
C GLY A 192 -15.45 9.18 13.10
N VAL A 193 -14.92 8.08 12.55
CA VAL A 193 -13.49 7.82 12.47
C VAL A 193 -12.99 8.15 11.06
N GLY A 194 -11.88 8.87 10.98
CA GLY A 194 -11.22 9.23 9.72
C GLY A 194 -10.30 10.42 9.89
N TYR A 195 -9.58 10.75 8.83
CA TYR A 195 -8.68 11.90 8.80
C TYR A 195 -8.67 12.50 7.38
N PRO A 196 -8.61 13.84 7.21
CA PRO A 196 -8.48 14.46 5.88
C PRO A 196 -7.21 13.98 5.17
N GLN A 197 -7.36 13.48 3.94
CA GLN A 197 -6.33 12.66 3.30
C GLN A 197 -5.01 13.38 3.04
N LEU A 198 -5.06 14.64 2.62
CA LEU A 198 -3.82 15.41 2.39
C LEU A 198 -3.05 15.61 3.69
N SER A 199 -3.74 15.98 4.78
CA SER A 199 -3.11 16.15 6.09
C SER A 199 -2.56 14.83 6.63
N ALA A 200 -3.29 13.71 6.45
CA ALA A 200 -2.79 12.38 6.82
C ALA A 200 -1.49 12.03 6.07
N VAL A 201 -1.44 12.28 4.77
CA VAL A 201 -0.22 12.03 3.97
C VAL A 201 0.94 12.92 4.43
N ILE A 202 0.70 14.22 4.67
CA ILE A 202 1.74 15.13 5.15
C ILE A 202 2.29 14.64 6.50
N GLU A 203 1.42 14.31 7.46
CA GLU A 203 1.81 13.85 8.79
C GLU A 203 2.63 12.55 8.73
N CYS A 204 2.17 11.57 7.95
CA CYS A 204 2.87 10.29 7.80
C CYS A 204 4.19 10.40 7.02
N CYS A 205 4.32 11.36 6.08
CA CYS A 205 5.54 11.56 5.28
C CYS A 205 6.61 12.38 6.00
N LEU A 206 6.24 13.27 6.93
CA LEU A 206 7.20 14.14 7.63
C LEU A 206 8.22 13.37 8.46
N LEU A 207 7.87 12.19 8.97
CA LEU A 207 8.80 11.31 9.69
C LEU A 207 10.00 10.87 8.82
N TYR A 208 9.79 10.65 7.52
CA TYR A 208 10.85 10.22 6.61
C TYR A 208 11.75 11.37 6.12
N THR A 209 11.27 12.61 6.18
CA THR A 209 12.04 13.78 5.72
C THR A 209 12.93 14.36 6.81
N SER A 210 12.66 14.09 8.10
CA SER A 210 13.52 14.52 9.20
C SER A 210 14.80 13.68 9.29
N ASP A 211 14.73 12.37 9.05
CA ASP A 211 15.91 11.49 9.10
C ASP A 211 16.81 11.61 7.85
N ALA A 212 16.22 11.94 6.69
CA ALA A 212 17.00 12.17 5.45
C ALA A 212 17.81 13.49 5.45
N ALA A 213 17.61 14.37 6.43
CA ALA A 213 18.36 15.63 6.55
C ALA A 213 19.66 15.48 7.37
N ASP A 214 19.76 14.42 8.19
CA ASP A 214 20.96 14.17 9.03
C ASP A 214 22.04 13.33 8.32
N ASP A 215 21.75 12.76 7.14
CA ASP A 215 22.70 11.96 6.34
C ASP A 215 23.37 12.76 5.20
N ARG A 216 23.53 14.10 5.37
CA ARG A 216 24.28 14.96 4.42
C ARG A 216 25.50 15.59 5.03
#